data_b1aac4580c832f7eaaa5517ef9b8125a
#
_entry.id   b1aac4580c832f7eaaa5517ef9b8125a
#
_cell.length_a   1.000
_cell.length_b   1.000
_cell.length_c   1.000
_cell.angle_alpha   90.00
_cell.angle_beta   90.00
_cell.angle_gamma   90.00
#
_symmetry.space_group_name_H-M   'P 1'
#
loop_
_entity.id
_entity.type
_entity.pdbx_description
1 polymer ?
#
loop_
_entity_poly.entity_id
_entity_poly.type
_entity_poly.pdbx_seq_one_letter_code
_entity_poly.pdbx_strand_id
1 'polypeptide(L)'
;MDERPWQKNYDNGVPFSIEYPPVPLFYFLEKAAEEHPDTPCTIFKGAKITYREMDAITDQLAAGLAEIGVKKGDRVGIYMPNTPQFIIAFFGILKAGGVAVATNPLYSAREIEHQVNDSGLEVMLVMSNFYKMIKEVQPKTKIRTVVVTNIKEGLPPILSFLFGLTKEKKGGFKVELSQGDIWMKDLIEKHKPGDRPKLDIGPDDVALFQYSGGTTGVSKGVIAVHRNLVANTLQIRYWMTNCNDGNEVTLMAIPLFHVYGLVAGMCFSVRAASSMVMIPNPRDIADVLESIQKYKASIYPGVPTMYNAINNHPDVKAKKYDLSTIKGCISGSAPLMLETKEKFEGLTGGKLVEGFGMSETPTATHCNPLFGKNPPGSIGLPLSDVDARIISLDDEVTVLGPGEIGELVVKGPQVMVGYHNMPTETANTLRDGWLYTGDIARMDEEGFFYIVDRKKELIKPGGYQVWPREVEEVLVTHPKVLEAGVAGVPDPYRGETVKAWLVLKSGETATEEEIKEFCADKLAKFKIPTHVEFRNELPKTTVGKILRRELVRQHKEAEAQKPA
;
A
#
# COMPACT_ATOMS: atom_id res chain seq x y z
N MET A 1 -13.65 15.05 -28.78
CA MET A 1 -12.35 14.86 -28.10
C MET A 1 -12.07 13.38 -28.12
N ASP A 2 -10.85 12.97 -28.40
CA ASP A 2 -10.46 11.59 -28.21
C ASP A 2 -10.84 11.16 -26.80
N GLU A 3 -11.53 10.04 -26.68
CA GLU A 3 -12.04 9.59 -25.38
C GLU A 3 -10.93 9.34 -24.35
N ARG A 4 -9.68 9.09 -24.81
CA ARG A 4 -8.49 8.80 -23.99
C ARG A 4 -7.25 9.56 -24.49
N PRO A 5 -7.18 10.89 -24.30
CA PRO A 5 -6.11 11.73 -24.88
C PRO A 5 -4.70 11.39 -24.35
N TRP A 6 -4.61 10.73 -23.21
CA TRP A 6 -3.36 10.32 -22.55
C TRP A 6 -2.65 9.15 -23.23
N GLN A 7 -3.34 8.30 -24.02
CA GLN A 7 -2.75 7.09 -24.61
C GLN A 7 -1.56 7.39 -25.54
N LYS A 8 -1.54 8.54 -26.19
CA LYS A 8 -0.42 9.00 -27.05
C LYS A 8 0.91 9.17 -26.28
N ASN A 9 0.83 9.31 -24.94
CA ASN A 9 1.98 9.52 -24.07
C ASN A 9 2.41 8.24 -23.32
N TYR A 10 1.83 7.08 -23.65
CA TYR A 10 2.26 5.80 -23.09
C TYR A 10 3.68 5.46 -23.59
N ASP A 11 4.46 4.80 -22.71
CA ASP A 11 5.73 4.22 -23.15
C ASP A 11 5.52 3.21 -24.27
N ASN A 12 6.51 3.12 -25.15
CA ASN A 12 6.48 2.13 -26.21
C ASN A 12 6.38 0.71 -25.62
N GLY A 13 5.42 -0.07 -26.09
CA GLY A 13 5.15 -1.42 -25.60
C GLY A 13 4.04 -1.50 -24.53
N VAL A 14 3.55 -0.37 -24.00
CA VAL A 14 2.35 -0.37 -23.16
C VAL A 14 1.11 -0.49 -24.05
N PRO A 15 0.29 -1.56 -23.92
CA PRO A 15 -0.91 -1.72 -24.73
C PRO A 15 -1.99 -0.72 -24.31
N PHE A 16 -2.79 -0.24 -25.26
CA PHE A 16 -3.95 0.61 -24.97
C PHE A 16 -5.08 -0.14 -24.27
N SER A 17 -5.20 -1.45 -24.58
CA SER A 17 -6.15 -2.36 -23.96
C SER A 17 -5.49 -3.73 -23.74
N ILE A 18 -5.91 -4.42 -22.67
CA ILE A 18 -5.38 -5.71 -22.23
C ILE A 18 -6.48 -6.75 -22.34
N GLU A 19 -6.15 -7.93 -22.86
CA GLU A 19 -7.01 -9.10 -22.74
C GLU A 19 -6.85 -9.72 -21.35
N TYR A 20 -7.91 -9.68 -20.55
CA TYR A 20 -7.90 -10.22 -19.20
C TYR A 20 -8.43 -11.65 -19.20
N PRO A 21 -7.61 -12.66 -18.84
CA PRO A 21 -8.06 -14.03 -18.78
C PRO A 21 -9.11 -14.19 -17.64
N PRO A 22 -10.20 -14.96 -17.86
CA PRO A 22 -11.23 -15.20 -16.87
C PRO A 22 -10.81 -16.28 -15.85
N VAL A 23 -9.74 -16.03 -15.12
CA VAL A 23 -9.09 -16.99 -14.22
C VAL A 23 -9.03 -16.45 -12.78
N PRO A 24 -8.92 -17.32 -11.77
CA PRO A 24 -8.60 -16.88 -10.42
C PRO A 24 -7.15 -16.39 -10.31
N LEU A 25 -6.86 -15.50 -9.36
CA LEU A 25 -5.54 -14.85 -9.21
C LEU A 25 -4.39 -15.85 -9.05
N PHE A 26 -4.61 -16.96 -8.34
CA PHE A 26 -3.57 -17.97 -8.12
C PHE A 26 -3.10 -18.69 -9.41
N TYR A 27 -3.84 -18.56 -10.51
CA TYR A 27 -3.40 -18.99 -11.83
C TYR A 27 -2.00 -18.45 -12.20
N PHE A 28 -1.68 -17.22 -11.79
CA PHE A 28 -0.35 -16.66 -12.05
C PHE A 28 0.75 -17.37 -11.28
N LEU A 29 0.47 -17.87 -10.06
CA LEU A 29 1.43 -18.68 -9.31
C LEU A 29 1.63 -20.04 -9.98
N GLU A 30 0.56 -20.69 -10.42
CA GLU A 30 0.61 -21.97 -11.14
C GLU A 30 1.41 -21.84 -12.44
N LYS A 31 1.16 -20.77 -13.22
CA LYS A 31 1.91 -20.49 -14.44
C LYS A 31 3.38 -20.19 -14.18
N ALA A 32 3.70 -19.41 -13.15
CA ALA A 32 5.09 -19.18 -12.79
C ALA A 32 5.80 -20.47 -12.32
N ALA A 33 5.08 -21.38 -11.64
CA ALA A 33 5.60 -22.69 -11.26
C ALA A 33 5.81 -23.64 -12.46
N GLU A 34 4.97 -23.53 -13.50
CA GLU A 34 5.09 -24.30 -14.74
C GLU A 34 6.24 -23.78 -15.62
N GLU A 35 6.30 -22.45 -15.84
CA GLU A 35 7.21 -21.83 -16.81
C GLU A 35 8.60 -21.51 -16.22
N HIS A 36 8.66 -21.23 -14.90
CA HIS A 36 9.87 -20.84 -14.16
C HIS A 36 10.04 -21.63 -12.86
N PRO A 37 9.97 -22.99 -12.88
CA PRO A 37 9.86 -23.82 -11.68
C PRO A 37 10.99 -23.64 -10.68
N ASP A 38 12.21 -23.43 -11.15
CA ASP A 38 13.41 -23.36 -10.32
C ASP A 38 13.83 -21.93 -9.96
N THR A 39 13.11 -20.91 -10.47
CA THR A 39 13.30 -19.52 -10.07
C THR A 39 12.84 -19.34 -8.62
N PRO A 40 13.65 -18.72 -7.75
CA PRO A 40 13.21 -18.42 -6.39
C PRO A 40 11.99 -17.50 -6.39
N CYS A 41 10.85 -17.94 -5.89
CA CYS A 41 9.70 -17.10 -5.62
C CYS A 41 10.00 -16.13 -4.48
N THR A 42 10.61 -16.64 -3.39
CA THR A 42 11.01 -15.82 -2.24
C THR A 42 12.46 -16.04 -1.85
N ILE A 43 13.10 -14.97 -1.40
CA ILE A 43 14.42 -15.00 -0.76
C ILE A 43 14.26 -14.31 0.60
N PHE A 44 14.45 -15.05 1.70
CA PHE A 44 14.33 -14.52 3.04
C PHE A 44 15.57 -14.82 3.87
N LYS A 45 16.39 -13.81 4.13
CA LYS A 45 17.66 -13.93 4.86
C LYS A 45 18.60 -15.00 4.30
N GLY A 46 18.47 -15.33 3.02
CA GLY A 46 19.24 -16.33 2.30
C GLY A 46 18.53 -17.66 2.05
N ALA A 47 17.47 -18.00 2.79
CA ALA A 47 16.61 -19.11 2.44
C ALA A 47 15.82 -18.79 1.17
N LYS A 48 15.64 -19.79 0.33
CA LYS A 48 14.91 -19.66 -0.95
C LYS A 48 13.78 -20.67 -0.98
N ILE A 49 12.64 -20.27 -1.50
CA ILE A 49 11.52 -21.14 -1.88
C ILE A 49 11.31 -20.88 -3.37
N THR A 50 11.41 -21.88 -4.22
CA THR A 50 11.19 -21.78 -5.65
C THR A 50 9.70 -21.65 -5.99
N TYR A 51 9.35 -21.26 -7.22
CA TYR A 51 7.95 -21.19 -7.65
C TYR A 51 7.27 -22.56 -7.58
N ARG A 52 7.94 -23.64 -7.99
CA ARG A 52 7.45 -25.00 -7.85
C ARG A 52 7.15 -25.37 -6.40
N GLU A 53 8.07 -25.08 -5.49
CA GLU A 53 7.88 -25.34 -4.06
C GLU A 53 6.75 -24.48 -3.47
N MET A 54 6.68 -23.20 -3.86
CA MET A 54 5.64 -22.28 -3.39
C MET A 54 4.25 -22.76 -3.83
N ASP A 55 4.10 -23.18 -5.07
CA ASP A 55 2.86 -23.73 -5.60
C ASP A 55 2.42 -24.99 -4.83
N ALA A 56 3.37 -25.93 -4.62
CA ALA A 56 3.15 -27.14 -3.86
C ALA A 56 2.75 -26.88 -2.39
N ILE A 57 3.47 -26.00 -1.70
CA ILE A 57 3.19 -25.64 -0.30
C ILE A 57 1.83 -24.95 -0.16
N THR A 58 1.46 -24.11 -1.12
CA THR A 58 0.14 -23.43 -1.11
C THR A 58 -1.01 -24.41 -1.37
N ASP A 59 -0.82 -25.46 -2.20
CA ASP A 59 -1.79 -26.55 -2.35
C ASP A 59 -1.98 -27.33 -1.05
N GLN A 60 -0.87 -27.67 -0.38
CA GLN A 60 -0.90 -28.37 0.91
C GLN A 60 -1.62 -27.54 1.99
N LEU A 61 -1.32 -26.24 2.07
CA LEU A 61 -2.04 -25.35 3.00
C LEU A 61 -3.52 -25.24 2.66
N ALA A 62 -3.89 -25.18 1.38
CA ALA A 62 -5.30 -25.14 0.96
C ALA A 62 -6.04 -26.41 1.40
N ALA A 63 -5.42 -27.61 1.26
CA ALA A 63 -5.96 -28.86 1.77
C ALA A 63 -6.13 -28.83 3.30
N GLY A 64 -5.11 -28.34 4.02
CA GLY A 64 -5.17 -28.19 5.47
C GLY A 64 -6.24 -27.22 5.95
N LEU A 65 -6.43 -26.09 5.25
CA LEU A 65 -7.50 -25.14 5.55
C LEU A 65 -8.88 -25.77 5.35
N ALA A 66 -9.07 -26.59 4.29
CA ALA A 66 -10.30 -27.34 4.06
C ALA A 66 -10.52 -28.39 5.16
N GLU A 67 -9.47 -29.11 5.62
CA GLU A 67 -9.55 -30.08 6.74
C GLU A 67 -10.08 -29.43 8.02
N ILE A 68 -9.64 -28.22 8.33
CA ILE A 68 -10.13 -27.47 9.50
C ILE A 68 -11.46 -26.74 9.24
N GLY A 69 -12.12 -27.03 8.11
CA GLY A 69 -13.49 -26.60 7.79
C GLY A 69 -13.61 -25.25 7.12
N VAL A 70 -12.54 -24.70 6.52
CA VAL A 70 -12.64 -23.54 5.63
C VAL A 70 -13.33 -23.96 4.34
N LYS A 71 -14.36 -23.22 3.94
CA LYS A 71 -15.15 -23.44 2.73
C LYS A 71 -15.01 -22.27 1.76
N LYS A 72 -15.42 -22.49 0.51
CA LYS A 72 -15.48 -21.42 -0.49
C LYS A 72 -16.29 -20.23 0.03
N GLY A 73 -15.68 -19.03 -0.06
CA GLY A 73 -16.27 -17.77 0.42
C GLY A 73 -16.03 -17.46 1.91
N ASP A 74 -15.46 -18.38 2.70
CA ASP A 74 -15.10 -18.08 4.08
C ASP A 74 -13.93 -17.09 4.14
N ARG A 75 -14.03 -16.11 5.06
CA ARG A 75 -12.97 -15.12 5.27
C ARG A 75 -11.93 -15.72 6.21
N VAL A 76 -10.67 -15.59 5.80
CA VAL A 76 -9.51 -16.08 6.56
C VAL A 76 -8.52 -14.95 6.77
N GLY A 77 -8.20 -14.66 8.03
CA GLY A 77 -7.29 -13.57 8.40
C GLY A 77 -5.82 -13.92 8.17
N ILE A 78 -5.02 -12.91 7.79
CA ILE A 78 -3.57 -13.00 7.71
C ILE A 78 -2.99 -11.90 8.59
N TYR A 79 -2.31 -12.27 9.69
CA TYR A 79 -1.72 -11.33 10.63
C TYR A 79 -0.23 -11.59 10.81
N MET A 80 0.55 -11.12 9.85
CA MET A 80 2.00 -11.33 9.81
C MET A 80 2.72 -10.27 8.96
N PRO A 81 4.03 -10.01 9.20
CA PRO A 81 4.84 -9.09 8.41
C PRO A 81 5.24 -9.69 7.07
N ASN A 82 6.06 -8.96 6.29
CA ASN A 82 6.64 -9.42 5.03
C ASN A 82 7.56 -10.64 5.25
N THR A 83 7.02 -11.81 5.11
CA THR A 83 7.72 -13.10 5.23
C THR A 83 7.19 -14.06 4.15
N PRO A 84 7.92 -15.14 3.82
CA PRO A 84 7.42 -16.17 2.89
C PRO A 84 6.07 -16.75 3.33
N GLN A 85 5.85 -16.85 4.64
CA GLN A 85 4.61 -17.37 5.21
C GLN A 85 3.38 -16.53 4.85
N PHE A 86 3.55 -15.20 4.64
CA PHE A 86 2.46 -14.36 4.16
C PHE A 86 1.99 -14.78 2.77
N ILE A 87 2.94 -15.05 1.88
CA ILE A 87 2.66 -15.48 0.49
C ILE A 87 2.01 -16.86 0.49
N ILE A 88 2.55 -17.80 1.30
CA ILE A 88 1.97 -19.13 1.50
C ILE A 88 0.53 -19.00 2.00
N ALA A 89 0.29 -18.18 3.02
CA ALA A 89 -1.05 -17.95 3.57
C ALA A 89 -2.00 -17.37 2.53
N PHE A 90 -1.59 -16.32 1.82
CA PHE A 90 -2.44 -15.64 0.85
C PHE A 90 -2.89 -16.58 -0.28
N PHE A 91 -1.95 -17.23 -0.96
CA PHE A 91 -2.30 -18.12 -2.06
C PHE A 91 -2.95 -19.42 -1.59
N GLY A 92 -2.57 -19.95 -0.41
CA GLY A 92 -3.23 -21.10 0.20
C GLY A 92 -4.70 -20.86 0.52
N ILE A 93 -5.04 -19.66 1.04
CA ILE A 93 -6.42 -19.23 1.26
C ILE A 93 -7.20 -19.17 -0.05
N LEU A 94 -6.63 -18.52 -1.09
CA LEU A 94 -7.30 -18.41 -2.39
C LEU A 94 -7.52 -19.77 -3.04
N LYS A 95 -6.55 -20.69 -2.98
CA LYS A 95 -6.66 -22.06 -3.51
C LYS A 95 -7.66 -22.91 -2.71
N ALA A 96 -7.89 -22.62 -1.43
CA ALA A 96 -8.96 -23.21 -0.63
C ALA A 96 -10.35 -22.62 -0.95
N GLY A 97 -10.43 -21.65 -1.86
CA GLY A 97 -11.67 -20.92 -2.18
C GLY A 97 -12.02 -19.86 -1.13
N GLY A 98 -11.14 -19.60 -0.16
CA GLY A 98 -11.35 -18.61 0.89
C GLY A 98 -11.09 -17.18 0.41
N VAL A 99 -11.54 -16.22 1.22
CA VAL A 99 -11.34 -14.77 1.04
C VAL A 99 -10.24 -14.32 1.99
N ALA A 100 -9.14 -13.79 1.47
CA ALA A 100 -8.05 -13.29 2.29
C ALA A 100 -8.44 -11.96 2.97
N VAL A 101 -8.14 -11.85 4.28
CA VAL A 101 -8.33 -10.62 5.07
C VAL A 101 -7.00 -10.23 5.68
N ALA A 102 -6.28 -9.34 4.99
CA ALA A 102 -4.97 -8.90 5.46
C ALA A 102 -5.10 -7.92 6.63
N THR A 103 -4.40 -8.21 7.74
CA THR A 103 -4.44 -7.41 8.97
C THR A 103 -3.11 -6.70 9.20
N ASN A 104 -3.17 -5.41 9.51
CA ASN A 104 -1.98 -4.61 9.79
C ASN A 104 -1.34 -5.05 11.13
N PRO A 105 -0.05 -5.48 11.15
CA PRO A 105 0.66 -5.89 12.35
C PRO A 105 0.79 -4.81 13.44
N LEU A 106 0.51 -3.56 13.12
CA LEU A 106 0.56 -2.44 14.06
C LEU A 106 -0.83 -2.06 14.64
N TYR A 107 -1.88 -2.80 14.28
CA TYR A 107 -3.21 -2.56 14.86
C TYR A 107 -3.25 -2.86 16.35
N SER A 108 -3.97 -2.03 17.08
CA SER A 108 -4.34 -2.27 18.48
C SER A 108 -5.36 -3.40 18.60
N ALA A 109 -5.52 -3.98 19.79
CA ALA A 109 -6.52 -5.00 20.06
C ALA A 109 -7.94 -4.58 19.61
N ARG A 110 -8.31 -3.30 19.83
CA ARG A 110 -9.61 -2.75 19.41
C ARG A 110 -9.80 -2.72 17.89
N GLU A 111 -8.75 -2.37 17.14
CA GLU A 111 -8.81 -2.33 15.67
C GLU A 111 -8.90 -3.74 15.09
N ILE A 112 -8.18 -4.70 15.68
CA ILE A 112 -8.26 -6.12 15.29
C ILE A 112 -9.66 -6.67 15.61
N GLU A 113 -10.18 -6.43 16.81
CA GLU A 113 -11.54 -6.83 17.21
C GLU A 113 -12.59 -6.31 16.23
N HIS A 114 -12.49 -5.02 15.86
CA HIS A 114 -13.38 -4.42 14.87
C HIS A 114 -13.28 -5.12 13.52
N GLN A 115 -12.06 -5.29 12.96
CA GLN A 115 -11.86 -5.92 11.65
C GLN A 115 -12.36 -7.36 11.61
N VAL A 116 -12.07 -8.14 12.66
CA VAL A 116 -12.50 -9.54 12.77
C VAL A 116 -14.03 -9.65 12.84
N ASN A 117 -14.68 -8.82 13.65
CA ASN A 117 -16.14 -8.85 13.80
C ASN A 117 -16.86 -8.35 12.54
N ASP A 118 -16.36 -7.29 11.90
CA ASP A 118 -16.92 -6.77 10.66
C ASP A 118 -16.76 -7.77 9.51
N SER A 119 -15.57 -8.32 9.29
CA SER A 119 -15.33 -9.33 8.25
C SER A 119 -16.03 -10.66 8.53
N GLY A 120 -16.31 -10.96 9.80
CA GLY A 120 -16.87 -12.22 10.24
C GLY A 120 -15.95 -13.41 10.00
N LEU A 121 -14.61 -13.19 10.00
CA LEU A 121 -13.66 -14.29 9.85
C LEU A 121 -13.63 -15.19 11.08
N GLU A 122 -13.44 -16.49 10.86
CA GLU A 122 -13.44 -17.52 11.91
C GLU A 122 -12.08 -18.25 12.04
N VAL A 123 -11.21 -18.11 11.04
CA VAL A 123 -9.86 -18.68 11.02
C VAL A 123 -8.85 -17.56 10.79
N MET A 124 -7.75 -17.57 11.53
CA MET A 124 -6.73 -16.54 11.41
C MET A 124 -5.33 -17.15 11.41
N LEU A 125 -4.54 -16.87 10.36
CA LEU A 125 -3.14 -17.24 10.24
C LEU A 125 -2.27 -16.15 10.85
N VAL A 126 -1.43 -16.51 11.83
CA VAL A 126 -0.78 -15.53 12.71
C VAL A 126 0.71 -15.83 12.87
N MET A 127 1.56 -14.80 12.74
CA MET A 127 2.94 -14.90 13.18
C MET A 127 2.98 -15.00 14.72
N SER A 128 3.75 -15.93 15.25
CA SER A 128 3.71 -16.33 16.66
C SER A 128 3.91 -15.19 17.66
N ASN A 129 4.69 -14.16 17.33
CA ASN A 129 4.86 -12.98 18.20
C ASN A 129 3.57 -12.14 18.37
N PHE A 130 2.57 -12.33 17.52
CA PHE A 130 1.26 -11.70 17.62
C PHE A 130 0.20 -12.62 18.24
N TYR A 131 0.54 -13.88 18.50
CA TYR A 131 -0.41 -14.88 19.01
C TYR A 131 -1.11 -14.43 20.29
N LYS A 132 -0.37 -13.86 21.25
CA LYS A 132 -0.93 -13.36 22.50
C LYS A 132 -2.00 -12.30 22.27
N MET A 133 -1.78 -11.37 21.33
CA MET A 133 -2.74 -10.32 20.98
C MET A 133 -4.04 -10.94 20.42
N ILE A 134 -3.92 -11.95 19.56
CA ILE A 134 -5.11 -12.63 19.01
C ILE A 134 -5.85 -13.40 20.10
N LYS A 135 -5.18 -14.05 21.04
CA LYS A 135 -5.84 -14.73 22.18
C LYS A 135 -6.57 -13.76 23.11
N GLU A 136 -6.12 -12.51 23.22
CA GLU A 136 -6.82 -11.45 23.96
C GLU A 136 -8.12 -11.01 23.25
N VAL A 137 -8.09 -10.95 21.92
CA VAL A 137 -9.24 -10.54 21.08
C VAL A 137 -10.21 -11.69 20.83
N GLN A 138 -9.74 -12.92 20.75
CA GLN A 138 -10.51 -14.12 20.39
C GLN A 138 -11.83 -14.28 21.16
N PRO A 139 -11.88 -14.10 22.51
CA PRO A 139 -13.13 -14.26 23.26
C PRO A 139 -14.24 -13.28 22.90
N LYS A 140 -13.91 -12.18 22.23
CA LYS A 140 -14.83 -11.12 21.80
C LYS A 140 -15.21 -11.22 20.32
N THR A 141 -14.78 -12.30 19.65
CA THR A 141 -14.90 -12.50 18.20
C THR A 141 -15.39 -13.90 17.87
N LYS A 142 -15.59 -14.19 16.59
CA LYS A 142 -15.97 -15.52 16.10
C LYS A 142 -14.77 -16.39 15.72
N ILE A 143 -13.53 -15.99 16.03
CA ILE A 143 -12.34 -16.80 15.73
C ILE A 143 -12.43 -18.12 16.48
N ARG A 144 -12.58 -19.22 15.74
CA ARG A 144 -12.61 -20.59 16.28
C ARG A 144 -11.26 -21.28 16.24
N THR A 145 -10.40 -20.93 15.28
CA THR A 145 -9.09 -21.56 15.07
C THR A 145 -8.03 -20.52 14.75
N VAL A 146 -6.92 -20.56 15.45
CA VAL A 146 -5.72 -19.77 15.14
C VAL A 146 -4.67 -20.71 14.57
N VAL A 147 -4.24 -20.44 13.34
CA VAL A 147 -3.14 -21.16 12.67
C VAL A 147 -1.87 -20.35 12.84
N VAL A 148 -0.90 -20.88 13.57
CA VAL A 148 0.29 -20.14 14.00
C VAL A 148 1.52 -20.55 13.20
N THR A 149 2.33 -19.58 12.78
CA THR A 149 3.64 -19.82 12.17
C THR A 149 4.73 -19.06 12.91
N ASN A 150 5.96 -19.50 12.82
CA ASN A 150 7.10 -18.85 13.45
C ASN A 150 8.07 -18.32 12.37
N ILE A 151 8.56 -17.12 12.55
CA ILE A 151 9.48 -16.48 11.58
C ILE A 151 10.73 -17.35 11.30
N LYS A 152 11.18 -18.15 12.29
CA LYS A 152 12.32 -19.05 12.13
C LYS A 152 12.11 -20.15 11.07
N GLU A 153 10.85 -20.48 10.76
CA GLU A 153 10.51 -21.48 9.74
C GLU A 153 10.89 -21.00 8.32
N GLY A 154 10.95 -19.70 8.11
CA GLY A 154 11.41 -19.08 6.86
C GLY A 154 12.92 -18.82 6.80
N LEU A 155 13.69 -19.10 7.88
CA LEU A 155 15.12 -18.82 7.94
C LEU A 155 15.96 -20.02 7.47
N PRO A 156 17.20 -19.78 6.96
CA PRO A 156 18.17 -20.87 6.75
C PRO A 156 18.40 -21.67 8.04
N PRO A 157 18.72 -22.99 7.98
CA PRO A 157 18.80 -23.85 9.16
C PRO A 157 19.69 -23.31 10.29
N ILE A 158 20.87 -22.79 9.96
CA ILE A 158 21.80 -22.24 10.96
C ILE A 158 21.21 -20.99 11.62
N LEU A 159 20.62 -20.08 10.83
CA LEU A 159 20.01 -18.86 11.37
C LEU A 159 18.73 -19.18 12.17
N SER A 160 17.95 -20.18 11.76
CA SER A 160 16.78 -20.67 12.49
C SER A 160 17.17 -21.21 13.87
N PHE A 161 18.25 -22.02 13.95
CA PHE A 161 18.78 -22.53 15.21
C PHE A 161 19.29 -21.39 16.12
N LEU A 162 20.11 -20.48 15.59
CA LEU A 162 20.62 -19.32 16.35
C LEU A 162 19.50 -18.39 16.82
N PHE A 163 18.48 -18.20 16.00
CA PHE A 163 17.30 -17.41 16.36
C PHE A 163 16.57 -18.07 17.54
N GLY A 164 16.39 -19.38 17.52
CA GLY A 164 15.77 -20.15 18.60
C GLY A 164 16.50 -19.96 19.94
N LEU A 165 17.83 -19.92 19.91
CA LEU A 165 18.64 -19.74 21.13
C LEU A 165 18.65 -18.29 21.65
N THR A 166 18.59 -17.28 20.77
CA THR A 166 18.93 -15.91 21.14
C THR A 166 17.74 -14.94 21.10
N LYS A 167 16.92 -15.00 20.06
CA LYS A 167 15.90 -13.98 19.76
C LYS A 167 14.46 -14.46 19.93
N GLU A 168 14.19 -15.76 19.80
CA GLU A 168 12.83 -16.30 19.80
C GLU A 168 12.05 -15.94 21.07
N LYS A 169 12.63 -16.17 22.26
CA LYS A 169 11.98 -15.84 23.54
C LYS A 169 11.89 -14.32 23.73
N LYS A 170 12.97 -13.58 23.45
CA LYS A 170 13.01 -12.12 23.64
C LYS A 170 12.06 -11.38 22.70
N GLY A 171 11.88 -11.87 21.47
CA GLY A 171 10.99 -11.29 20.46
C GLY A 171 9.53 -11.72 20.59
N GLY A 172 9.18 -12.53 21.60
CA GLY A 172 7.81 -13.02 21.80
C GLY A 172 7.38 -14.12 20.83
N PHE A 173 8.33 -14.71 20.07
CA PHE A 173 8.02 -15.75 19.08
C PHE A 173 7.85 -17.14 19.68
N LYS A 174 8.35 -17.38 20.90
CA LYS A 174 8.17 -18.64 21.60
C LYS A 174 6.81 -18.64 22.31
N VAL A 175 5.88 -19.42 21.80
CA VAL A 175 4.51 -19.54 22.31
C VAL A 175 4.13 -21.00 22.52
N GLU A 176 3.22 -21.24 23.45
CA GLU A 176 2.51 -22.49 23.65
C GLU A 176 1.09 -22.31 23.10
N LEU A 177 0.67 -23.23 22.22
CA LEU A 177 -0.64 -23.13 21.60
C LEU A 177 -1.73 -23.56 22.59
N SER A 178 -2.84 -22.83 22.58
CA SER A 178 -4.06 -23.23 23.28
C SER A 178 -4.71 -24.42 22.56
N GLN A 179 -5.55 -25.15 23.27
CA GLN A 179 -6.31 -26.26 22.68
C GLN A 179 -7.14 -25.79 21.49
N GLY A 180 -7.04 -26.49 20.37
CA GLY A 180 -7.75 -26.16 19.12
C GLY A 180 -6.98 -25.26 18.15
N ASP A 181 -5.86 -24.64 18.59
CA ASP A 181 -4.96 -23.90 17.71
C ASP A 181 -3.90 -24.85 17.12
N ILE A 182 -3.37 -24.52 15.95
CA ILE A 182 -2.55 -25.45 15.14
C ILE A 182 -1.33 -24.73 14.61
N TRP A 183 -0.16 -25.40 14.55
CA TRP A 183 0.96 -24.87 13.80
C TRP A 183 0.72 -24.98 12.29
N MET A 184 0.98 -23.91 11.55
CA MET A 184 0.82 -23.89 10.09
C MET A 184 1.68 -24.94 9.40
N LYS A 185 2.88 -25.17 9.92
CA LYS A 185 3.78 -26.22 9.46
C LYS A 185 3.14 -27.62 9.57
N ASP A 186 2.57 -27.93 10.74
CA ASP A 186 1.95 -29.26 10.96
C ASP A 186 0.73 -29.45 10.04
N LEU A 187 -0.01 -28.38 9.77
CA LEU A 187 -1.14 -28.41 8.86
C LEU A 187 -0.71 -28.66 7.40
N ILE A 188 0.40 -28.05 6.98
CA ILE A 188 0.97 -28.25 5.64
C ILE A 188 1.53 -29.67 5.49
N GLU A 189 2.31 -30.17 6.46
CA GLU A 189 3.01 -31.47 6.39
C GLU A 189 2.07 -32.68 6.39
N LYS A 190 0.82 -32.53 6.78
CA LYS A 190 -0.21 -33.58 6.70
C LYS A 190 -0.65 -33.90 5.27
N HIS A 191 -0.48 -32.99 4.34
CA HIS A 191 -0.99 -33.07 2.98
C HIS A 191 0.13 -33.16 1.95
N LYS A 192 -0.20 -33.65 0.76
CA LYS A 192 0.74 -33.74 -0.36
C LYS A 192 0.49 -32.59 -1.36
N PRO A 193 1.49 -32.21 -2.15
CA PRO A 193 1.26 -31.33 -3.30
C PRO A 193 0.11 -31.85 -4.17
N GLY A 194 -0.81 -30.98 -4.56
CA GLY A 194 -1.99 -31.33 -5.37
C GLY A 194 -3.21 -31.83 -4.58
N ASP A 195 -3.13 -32.00 -3.24
CA ASP A 195 -4.27 -32.43 -2.39
C ASP A 195 -5.31 -31.32 -2.17
N ARG A 196 -5.10 -30.13 -2.74
CA ARG A 196 -6.05 -29.02 -2.58
C ARG A 196 -7.48 -29.39 -3.01
N PRO A 197 -8.50 -28.77 -2.40
CA PRO A 197 -9.89 -29.04 -2.77
C PRO A 197 -10.13 -28.71 -4.26
N LYS A 198 -10.84 -29.62 -4.95
CA LYS A 198 -11.27 -29.37 -6.33
C LYS A 198 -12.54 -28.51 -6.32
N LEU A 199 -12.34 -27.20 -6.33
CA LEU A 199 -13.42 -26.22 -6.30
C LEU A 199 -13.49 -25.48 -7.65
N ASP A 200 -14.69 -25.16 -8.06
CA ASP A 200 -14.94 -24.23 -9.18
C ASP A 200 -14.79 -22.79 -8.66
N ILE A 201 -13.61 -22.20 -8.87
CA ILE A 201 -13.28 -20.84 -8.45
C ILE A 201 -13.13 -19.99 -9.71
N GLY A 202 -14.05 -19.05 -9.88
CA GLY A 202 -14.13 -18.18 -11.05
C GLY A 202 -13.61 -16.76 -10.79
N PRO A 203 -13.57 -15.94 -11.86
CA PRO A 203 -13.09 -14.56 -11.81
C PRO A 203 -13.95 -13.64 -10.92
N ASP A 204 -15.21 -13.99 -10.72
CA ASP A 204 -16.19 -13.21 -9.95
C ASP A 204 -16.29 -13.61 -8.48
N ASP A 205 -15.60 -14.67 -8.08
CA ASP A 205 -15.51 -15.04 -6.68
C ASP A 205 -14.69 -13.98 -5.90
N VAL A 206 -15.14 -13.71 -4.67
CA VAL A 206 -14.44 -12.77 -3.80
C VAL A 206 -13.09 -13.34 -3.37
N ALA A 207 -12.02 -12.56 -3.55
CA ALA A 207 -10.65 -12.97 -3.27
C ALA A 207 -10.06 -12.26 -2.05
N LEU A 208 -10.44 -10.99 -1.83
CA LEU A 208 -9.79 -10.14 -0.84
C LEU A 208 -10.80 -9.20 -0.18
N PHE A 209 -10.72 -9.09 1.15
CA PHE A 209 -11.20 -7.93 1.89
C PHE A 209 -10.02 -7.09 2.33
N GLN A 210 -9.90 -5.90 1.75
CA GLN A 210 -8.86 -4.95 2.14
C GLN A 210 -9.45 -3.88 3.04
N TYR A 211 -9.00 -3.85 4.29
CA TYR A 211 -9.43 -2.82 5.23
C TYR A 211 -8.63 -1.54 5.02
N SER A 212 -9.34 -0.46 4.72
CA SER A 212 -8.74 0.87 4.57
C SER A 212 -8.85 1.63 5.90
N GLY A 213 -7.77 2.28 6.30
CA GLY A 213 -7.82 3.26 7.39
C GLY A 213 -8.57 4.50 6.93
N GLY A 214 -9.91 4.44 6.94
CA GLY A 214 -10.75 5.54 6.47
C GLY A 214 -10.42 6.87 7.16
N THR A 215 -10.37 7.96 6.40
CA THR A 215 -10.26 9.32 6.95
C THR A 215 -11.45 9.70 7.84
N THR A 216 -12.54 8.90 7.81
CA THR A 216 -13.79 9.13 8.53
C THR A 216 -13.96 8.37 9.85
N GLY A 217 -12.95 7.61 10.31
CA GLY A 217 -12.95 7.01 11.66
C GLY A 217 -13.07 5.50 11.70
N VAL A 218 -14.01 4.87 11.00
CA VAL A 218 -14.18 3.41 10.98
C VAL A 218 -13.54 2.84 9.74
N SER A 219 -12.68 1.82 9.93
CA SER A 219 -12.05 1.11 8.81
C SER A 219 -13.10 0.34 8.00
N LYS A 220 -13.07 0.48 6.67
CA LYS A 220 -14.04 -0.13 5.75
C LYS A 220 -13.42 -1.32 5.03
N GLY A 221 -14.15 -2.43 4.97
CA GLY A 221 -13.73 -3.60 4.20
C GLY A 221 -14.05 -3.44 2.71
N VAL A 222 -13.05 -3.14 1.90
CA VAL A 222 -13.17 -3.09 0.43
C VAL A 222 -13.22 -4.52 -0.11
N ILE A 223 -14.22 -4.84 -0.92
CA ILE A 223 -14.40 -6.15 -1.55
C ILE A 223 -13.76 -6.16 -2.93
N ALA A 224 -12.74 -6.99 -3.12
CA ALA A 224 -12.17 -7.27 -4.43
C ALA A 224 -12.40 -8.73 -4.83
N VAL A 225 -12.85 -8.95 -6.07
CA VAL A 225 -12.97 -10.27 -6.68
C VAL A 225 -11.70 -10.62 -7.45
N HIS A 226 -11.53 -11.88 -7.83
CA HIS A 226 -10.33 -12.34 -8.54
C HIS A 226 -10.04 -11.51 -9.79
N ARG A 227 -11.05 -11.20 -10.63
CA ARG A 227 -10.83 -10.41 -11.85
C ARG A 227 -10.26 -9.01 -11.59
N ASN A 228 -10.63 -8.36 -10.46
CA ASN A 228 -10.08 -7.05 -10.12
C ASN A 228 -8.57 -7.12 -9.87
N LEU A 229 -8.16 -8.15 -9.12
CA LEU A 229 -6.74 -8.40 -8.80
C LEU A 229 -5.95 -8.83 -10.05
N VAL A 230 -6.52 -9.71 -10.88
CA VAL A 230 -5.94 -10.14 -12.17
C VAL A 230 -5.73 -8.93 -13.08
N ALA A 231 -6.77 -8.08 -13.22
CA ALA A 231 -6.70 -6.91 -14.08
C ALA A 231 -5.60 -5.94 -13.63
N ASN A 232 -5.57 -5.57 -12.34
CA ASN A 232 -4.57 -4.62 -11.87
C ASN A 232 -3.15 -5.19 -11.90
N THR A 233 -2.99 -6.49 -11.63
CA THR A 233 -1.70 -7.19 -11.77
C THR A 233 -1.17 -7.10 -13.20
N LEU A 234 -2.02 -7.33 -14.21
CA LEU A 234 -1.64 -7.24 -15.63
C LEU A 234 -1.39 -5.79 -16.06
N GLN A 235 -2.23 -4.84 -15.63
CA GLN A 235 -2.01 -3.42 -15.90
C GLN A 235 -0.63 -2.96 -15.43
N ILE A 236 -0.25 -3.30 -14.19
CA ILE A 236 1.07 -2.97 -13.64
C ILE A 236 2.18 -3.71 -14.39
N ARG A 237 1.98 -5.01 -14.72
CA ARG A 237 2.99 -5.78 -15.45
C ARG A 237 3.29 -5.20 -16.84
N TYR A 238 2.28 -4.81 -17.58
CA TYR A 238 2.46 -4.19 -18.90
C TYR A 238 3.00 -2.76 -18.82
N TRP A 239 2.73 -2.05 -17.73
CA TRP A 239 3.30 -0.72 -17.51
C TRP A 239 4.82 -0.76 -17.29
N MET A 240 5.32 -1.83 -16.66
CA MET A 240 6.75 -2.07 -16.44
C MET A 240 7.41 -2.66 -17.66
N THR A 241 7.55 -1.86 -18.73
CA THR A 241 8.04 -2.31 -20.06
C THR A 241 9.48 -2.83 -20.07
N ASN A 242 10.29 -2.48 -19.04
CA ASN A 242 11.67 -2.96 -18.85
C ASN A 242 11.77 -4.22 -17.98
N CYS A 243 10.64 -4.81 -17.60
CA CYS A 243 10.59 -6.04 -16.81
C CYS A 243 10.65 -7.27 -17.72
N ASN A 244 11.57 -8.20 -17.40
CA ASN A 244 11.73 -9.48 -18.09
C ASN A 244 11.28 -10.62 -17.18
N ASP A 245 10.23 -11.35 -17.60
CA ASP A 245 9.68 -12.45 -16.81
C ASP A 245 10.76 -13.50 -16.49
N GLY A 246 10.77 -13.98 -15.24
CA GLY A 246 11.74 -14.97 -14.75
C GLY A 246 13.12 -14.42 -14.36
N ASN A 247 13.44 -13.15 -14.68
CA ASN A 247 14.78 -12.59 -14.52
C ASN A 247 14.88 -11.40 -13.55
N GLU A 248 13.76 -10.93 -13.01
CA GLU A 248 13.77 -9.78 -12.12
C GLU A 248 13.88 -10.19 -10.64
N VAL A 249 14.39 -9.24 -9.85
CA VAL A 249 14.44 -9.38 -8.39
C VAL A 249 13.73 -8.17 -7.78
N THR A 250 12.59 -8.43 -7.14
CA THR A 250 11.79 -7.40 -6.48
C THR A 250 12.14 -7.29 -5.01
N LEU A 251 12.50 -6.10 -4.55
CA LEU A 251 12.71 -5.83 -3.12
C LEU A 251 11.37 -5.58 -2.43
N MET A 252 10.92 -6.52 -1.63
CA MET A 252 9.63 -6.48 -0.91
C MET A 252 9.75 -5.77 0.44
N ALA A 253 9.97 -4.46 0.41
CA ALA A 253 10.05 -3.62 1.60
C ALA A 253 8.74 -2.90 1.95
N ILE A 254 7.82 -2.73 0.98
CA ILE A 254 6.48 -2.22 1.27
C ILE A 254 5.61 -3.30 1.91
N PRO A 255 4.71 -2.93 2.87
CA PRO A 255 3.94 -3.92 3.61
C PRO A 255 2.96 -4.73 2.74
N LEU A 256 3.02 -6.06 2.84
CA LEU A 256 2.13 -6.98 2.12
C LEU A 256 0.66 -6.92 2.61
N PHE A 257 0.43 -6.48 3.83
CA PHE A 257 -0.95 -6.29 4.34
C PHE A 257 -1.64 -5.06 3.73
N HIS A 258 -0.94 -4.24 2.98
CA HIS A 258 -1.48 -3.10 2.23
C HIS A 258 -1.55 -3.44 0.74
N VAL A 259 -2.63 -3.03 0.05
CA VAL A 259 -2.83 -3.34 -1.38
C VAL A 259 -1.64 -2.99 -2.26
N TYR A 260 -0.91 -1.93 -1.94
CA TYR A 260 0.27 -1.55 -2.70
C TYR A 260 1.35 -2.65 -2.64
N GLY A 261 1.69 -3.16 -1.46
CA GLY A 261 2.61 -4.29 -1.32
C GLY A 261 2.03 -5.60 -1.86
N LEU A 262 0.73 -5.82 -1.63
CA LEU A 262 0.05 -7.04 -2.03
C LEU A 262 -0.04 -7.16 -3.56
N VAL A 263 -0.54 -6.12 -4.25
CA VAL A 263 -0.80 -6.20 -5.70
C VAL A 263 0.38 -5.70 -6.52
N ALA A 264 0.85 -4.45 -6.30
CA ALA A 264 1.95 -3.89 -7.07
C ALA A 264 3.33 -4.46 -6.67
N GLY A 265 3.41 -5.09 -5.51
CA GLY A 265 4.60 -5.85 -5.08
C GLY A 265 4.47 -7.34 -5.39
N MET A 266 3.68 -8.07 -4.60
CA MET A 266 3.59 -9.54 -4.62
C MET A 266 2.92 -10.08 -5.88
N CYS A 267 1.68 -9.65 -6.20
CA CYS A 267 0.96 -10.21 -7.35
C CYS A 267 1.68 -9.89 -8.67
N PHE A 268 2.21 -8.66 -8.81
CA PHE A 268 3.08 -8.29 -9.94
C PHE A 268 4.29 -9.22 -10.02
N SER A 269 5.01 -9.45 -8.90
CA SER A 269 6.20 -10.30 -8.88
C SER A 269 5.89 -11.74 -9.26
N VAL A 270 4.76 -12.28 -8.78
CA VAL A 270 4.32 -13.63 -9.12
C VAL A 270 3.97 -13.72 -10.61
N ARG A 271 3.26 -12.73 -11.17
CA ARG A 271 2.95 -12.71 -12.62
C ARG A 271 4.21 -12.60 -13.49
N ALA A 272 5.21 -11.86 -13.04
CA ALA A 272 6.48 -11.70 -13.74
C ALA A 272 7.49 -12.82 -13.40
N ALA A 273 7.12 -13.83 -12.63
CA ALA A 273 8.04 -14.84 -12.08
C ALA A 273 9.33 -14.23 -11.48
N SER A 274 9.20 -13.07 -10.84
CA SER A 274 10.30 -12.33 -10.20
C SER A 274 10.65 -12.93 -8.83
N SER A 275 11.93 -12.92 -8.47
CA SER A 275 12.36 -13.31 -7.13
C SER A 275 12.06 -12.21 -6.12
N MET A 276 11.28 -12.49 -5.09
CA MET A 276 10.93 -11.53 -4.03
C MET A 276 11.91 -11.59 -2.86
N VAL A 277 12.71 -10.56 -2.66
CA VAL A 277 13.57 -10.41 -1.47
C VAL A 277 12.74 -9.81 -0.34
N MET A 278 12.41 -10.63 0.66
CA MET A 278 11.48 -10.27 1.73
C MET A 278 12.18 -9.45 2.82
N ILE A 279 11.71 -8.22 3.05
CA ILE A 279 12.20 -7.31 4.08
C ILE A 279 11.13 -7.18 5.18
N PRO A 280 11.30 -7.81 6.35
CA PRO A 280 10.29 -7.79 7.41
C PRO A 280 10.21 -6.45 8.15
N ASN A 281 11.29 -5.67 8.15
CA ASN A 281 11.35 -4.35 8.76
C ASN A 281 11.98 -3.33 7.79
N PRO A 282 11.19 -2.59 7.02
CA PRO A 282 11.70 -1.61 6.06
C PRO A 282 12.37 -0.38 6.68
N ARG A 283 12.27 -0.19 8.01
CA ARG A 283 12.97 0.88 8.74
C ARG A 283 14.45 0.54 8.99
N ASP A 284 14.82 -0.72 8.87
CA ASP A 284 16.22 -1.16 8.89
C ASP A 284 16.84 -0.92 7.50
N ILE A 285 17.30 0.32 7.29
CA ILE A 285 17.85 0.75 5.99
C ILE A 285 19.13 -0.02 5.65
N ALA A 286 19.90 -0.45 6.64
CA ALA A 286 21.10 -1.26 6.39
C ALA A 286 20.71 -2.62 5.76
N ASP A 287 19.67 -3.29 6.29
CA ASP A 287 19.14 -4.53 5.71
C ASP A 287 18.61 -4.33 4.29
N VAL A 288 17.95 -3.20 4.02
CA VAL A 288 17.47 -2.82 2.68
C VAL A 288 18.65 -2.69 1.72
N LEU A 289 19.68 -1.91 2.07
CA LEU A 289 20.86 -1.65 1.23
C LEU A 289 21.69 -2.92 0.97
N GLU A 290 21.95 -3.71 2.01
CA GLU A 290 22.61 -5.01 1.89
C GLU A 290 21.87 -5.96 0.98
N SER A 291 20.53 -5.98 1.10
CA SER A 291 19.66 -6.83 0.28
C SER A 291 19.65 -6.40 -1.19
N ILE A 292 19.62 -5.09 -1.49
CA ILE A 292 19.73 -4.60 -2.88
C ILE A 292 21.04 -5.10 -3.50
N GLN A 293 22.15 -4.86 -2.86
CA GLN A 293 23.48 -5.23 -3.37
C GLN A 293 23.66 -6.75 -3.47
N LYS A 294 23.32 -7.49 -2.40
CA LYS A 294 23.55 -8.93 -2.29
C LYS A 294 22.72 -9.74 -3.28
N TYR A 295 21.44 -9.38 -3.43
CA TYR A 295 20.52 -10.11 -4.28
C TYR A 295 20.31 -9.45 -5.64
N LYS A 296 21.00 -8.36 -5.91
CA LYS A 296 20.93 -7.59 -7.17
C LYS A 296 19.48 -7.20 -7.49
N ALA A 297 18.80 -6.59 -6.51
CA ALA A 297 17.43 -6.15 -6.71
C ALA A 297 17.33 -5.22 -7.91
N SER A 298 16.38 -5.49 -8.81
CA SER A 298 16.17 -4.72 -10.04
C SER A 298 14.91 -3.87 -10.01
N ILE A 299 13.93 -4.26 -9.17
CA ILE A 299 12.65 -3.56 -9.01
C ILE A 299 12.45 -3.25 -7.52
N TYR A 300 12.14 -1.98 -7.24
CA TYR A 300 11.94 -1.54 -5.86
C TYR A 300 10.67 -0.66 -5.76
N PRO A 301 9.49 -1.26 -5.58
CA PRO A 301 8.31 -0.50 -5.21
C PRO A 301 8.48 0.05 -3.79
N GLY A 302 8.20 1.33 -3.62
CA GLY A 302 8.44 2.01 -2.34
C GLY A 302 7.59 3.26 -2.15
N VAL A 303 7.88 3.99 -1.10
CA VAL A 303 7.24 5.27 -0.78
C VAL A 303 8.33 6.36 -0.63
N PRO A 304 7.99 7.65 -0.77
CA PRO A 304 8.99 8.73 -0.78
C PRO A 304 9.94 8.71 0.42
N THR A 305 9.45 8.37 1.61
CA THR A 305 10.27 8.29 2.82
C THR A 305 11.35 7.21 2.77
N MET A 306 11.09 6.09 2.06
CA MET A 306 12.08 5.01 1.87
C MET A 306 13.21 5.47 0.94
N TYR A 307 12.87 6.11 -0.18
CA TYR A 307 13.87 6.65 -1.11
C TYR A 307 14.71 7.75 -0.46
N ASN A 308 14.06 8.64 0.31
CA ASN A 308 14.76 9.67 1.09
C ASN A 308 15.72 9.08 2.13
N ALA A 309 15.32 8.00 2.80
CA ALA A 309 16.19 7.33 3.76
C ALA A 309 17.44 6.76 3.10
N ILE A 310 17.31 6.16 1.91
CA ILE A 310 18.45 5.69 1.10
C ILE A 310 19.32 6.87 0.66
N ASN A 311 18.75 7.92 0.06
CA ASN A 311 19.45 9.10 -0.44
C ASN A 311 20.30 9.79 0.64
N ASN A 312 19.86 9.73 1.89
CA ASN A 312 20.51 10.40 3.02
C ASN A 312 21.38 9.48 3.88
N HIS A 313 21.40 8.16 3.59
CA HIS A 313 22.17 7.21 4.39
C HIS A 313 23.69 7.50 4.28
N PRO A 314 24.43 7.55 5.41
CA PRO A 314 25.85 7.87 5.41
C PRO A 314 26.69 6.95 4.52
N ASP A 315 26.42 5.65 4.56
CA ASP A 315 27.16 4.65 3.78
C ASP A 315 26.84 4.70 2.28
N VAL A 316 25.65 5.17 1.89
CA VAL A 316 25.32 5.44 0.48
C VAL A 316 26.11 6.67 -0.01
N LYS A 317 26.17 7.75 0.79
CA LYS A 317 26.99 8.93 0.50
C LYS A 317 28.48 8.58 0.41
N ALA A 318 28.93 7.63 1.21
CA ALA A 318 30.30 7.11 1.19
C ALA A 318 30.52 6.05 0.08
N LYS A 319 29.52 5.78 -0.78
CA LYS A 319 29.58 4.81 -1.89
C LYS A 319 29.98 3.38 -1.46
N LYS A 320 29.54 2.95 -0.27
CA LYS A 320 29.81 1.59 0.23
C LYS A 320 28.91 0.53 -0.38
N TYR A 321 27.78 0.94 -0.96
CA TYR A 321 26.80 0.04 -1.58
C TYR A 321 26.71 0.29 -3.08
N ASP A 322 26.65 -0.79 -3.85
CA ASP A 322 26.30 -0.76 -5.28
C ASP A 322 24.78 -0.91 -5.43
N LEU A 323 24.13 0.15 -5.89
CA LEU A 323 22.69 0.20 -6.13
C LEU A 323 22.35 0.19 -7.63
N SER A 324 23.34 0.02 -8.52
CA SER A 324 23.21 0.14 -9.97
C SER A 324 22.37 -0.96 -10.63
N THR A 325 22.00 -2.01 -9.88
CA THR A 325 21.12 -3.07 -10.37
C THR A 325 19.65 -2.66 -10.44
N ILE A 326 19.25 -1.61 -9.72
CA ILE A 326 17.89 -1.06 -9.77
C ILE A 326 17.60 -0.50 -11.16
N LYS A 327 16.53 -1.02 -11.81
CA LYS A 327 16.08 -0.60 -13.15
C LYS A 327 14.85 0.29 -13.11
N GLY A 328 13.90 -0.04 -12.22
CA GLY A 328 12.61 0.63 -12.15
C GLY A 328 12.00 0.60 -10.77
N CYS A 329 11.45 1.73 -10.39
CA CYS A 329 10.78 1.94 -9.11
C CYS A 329 9.49 2.72 -9.34
N ILE A 330 8.44 2.31 -8.64
CA ILE A 330 7.20 3.09 -8.53
C ILE A 330 7.13 3.64 -7.10
N SER A 331 6.92 4.93 -6.96
CA SER A 331 6.65 5.58 -5.68
C SER A 331 5.15 5.80 -5.55
N GLY A 332 4.55 5.29 -4.48
CA GLY A 332 3.12 5.43 -4.23
C GLY A 332 2.82 6.00 -2.84
N SER A 333 1.53 6.08 -2.52
CA SER A 333 0.97 6.47 -1.22
C SER A 333 1.16 7.92 -0.79
N ALA A 334 2.14 8.65 -1.31
CA ALA A 334 2.40 10.07 -1.03
C ALA A 334 3.09 10.72 -2.23
N PRO A 335 3.04 12.06 -2.36
CA PRO A 335 3.70 12.80 -3.43
C PRO A 335 5.21 12.61 -3.43
N LEU A 336 5.78 12.39 -4.62
CA LEU A 336 7.21 12.24 -4.82
C LEU A 336 7.85 13.59 -5.13
N MET A 337 8.70 14.06 -4.22
CA MET A 337 9.46 15.29 -4.44
C MET A 337 10.50 15.10 -5.54
N LEU A 338 10.64 16.08 -6.44
CA LEU A 338 11.58 16.06 -7.56
C LEU A 338 13.02 15.80 -7.09
N GLU A 339 13.46 16.49 -6.03
CA GLU A 339 14.79 16.30 -5.45
C GLU A 339 15.04 14.85 -5.00
N THR A 340 14.03 14.20 -4.39
CA THR A 340 14.13 12.80 -3.97
C THR A 340 14.30 11.87 -5.16
N LYS A 341 13.51 12.11 -6.22
CA LYS A 341 13.58 11.36 -7.48
C LYS A 341 14.95 11.50 -8.12
N GLU A 342 15.40 12.73 -8.39
CA GLU A 342 16.66 13.01 -9.07
C GLU A 342 17.88 12.43 -8.32
N LYS A 343 17.90 12.56 -6.99
CA LYS A 343 18.97 11.97 -6.18
C LYS A 343 18.96 10.45 -6.26
N PHE A 344 17.80 9.81 -6.17
CA PHE A 344 17.71 8.36 -6.21
C PHE A 344 18.08 7.81 -7.61
N GLU A 345 17.58 8.44 -8.67
CA GLU A 345 17.95 8.08 -10.05
C GLU A 345 19.44 8.29 -10.30
N GLY A 346 20.05 9.36 -9.77
CA GLY A 346 21.50 9.61 -9.84
C GLY A 346 22.35 8.57 -9.10
N LEU A 347 21.81 7.98 -8.01
CA LEU A 347 22.51 6.92 -7.25
C LEU A 347 22.39 5.54 -7.91
N THR A 348 21.27 5.24 -8.54
CA THR A 348 20.97 3.90 -9.06
C THR A 348 21.15 3.78 -10.58
N GLY A 349 21.00 4.86 -11.32
CA GLY A 349 20.85 4.84 -12.78
C GLY A 349 19.48 4.33 -13.25
N GLY A 350 18.64 3.83 -12.34
CA GLY A 350 17.29 3.36 -12.64
C GLY A 350 16.27 4.50 -12.69
N LYS A 351 15.03 4.15 -13.04
CA LYS A 351 13.92 5.10 -13.11
C LYS A 351 13.05 5.05 -11.85
N LEU A 352 12.68 6.20 -11.33
CA LEU A 352 11.75 6.35 -10.22
C LEU A 352 10.57 7.22 -10.65
N VAL A 353 9.38 6.64 -10.72
CA VAL A 353 8.18 7.33 -11.17
C VAL A 353 7.10 7.32 -10.09
N GLU A 354 6.24 8.34 -10.08
CA GLU A 354 5.09 8.38 -9.18
C GLU A 354 3.92 7.60 -9.78
N GLY A 355 3.26 6.79 -8.94
CA GLY A 355 2.01 6.12 -9.23
C GLY A 355 0.95 6.42 -8.18
N PHE A 356 -0.30 6.37 -8.57
CA PHE A 356 -1.46 6.66 -7.73
C PHE A 356 -2.48 5.52 -7.80
N GLY A 357 -3.11 5.31 -6.66
CA GLY A 357 -4.19 4.36 -6.50
C GLY A 357 -4.71 4.32 -5.08
N MET A 358 -5.63 3.41 -4.83
CA MET A 358 -6.35 3.32 -3.57
C MET A 358 -6.80 1.89 -3.29
N SER A 359 -7.29 1.63 -2.07
CA SER A 359 -7.78 0.29 -1.70
C SER A 359 -8.94 -0.15 -2.58
N GLU A 360 -9.77 0.80 -2.99
CA GLU A 360 -10.96 0.63 -3.82
C GLU A 360 -10.65 0.24 -5.28
N THR A 361 -9.37 0.31 -5.68
CA THR A 361 -8.91 -0.06 -7.04
C THR A 361 -7.82 -1.13 -7.00
N PRO A 362 -7.80 -2.04 -6.02
CA PRO A 362 -6.71 -2.90 -5.51
C PRO A 362 -5.34 -2.70 -6.12
N THR A 363 -5.03 -1.52 -6.30
CA THR A 363 -4.02 -0.57 -5.97
C THR A 363 -3.87 0.55 -6.99
N ALA A 364 -3.50 0.31 -8.24
CA ALA A 364 -3.09 1.35 -9.17
C ALA A 364 -4.19 1.76 -10.16
N THR A 365 -4.33 3.05 -10.39
CA THR A 365 -5.15 3.62 -11.46
C THR A 365 -4.33 4.47 -12.43
N HIS A 366 -3.31 5.17 -11.91
CA HIS A 366 -2.44 6.05 -12.67
C HIS A 366 -0.98 5.76 -12.35
N CYS A 367 -0.12 5.95 -13.34
CA CYS A 367 1.32 5.91 -13.15
C CYS A 367 2.00 6.77 -14.22
N ASN A 368 3.08 7.45 -13.86
CA ASN A 368 3.91 8.11 -14.84
C ASN A 368 4.64 7.08 -15.72
N PRO A 369 4.84 7.34 -17.02
CA PRO A 369 5.68 6.52 -17.88
C PRO A 369 7.09 6.37 -17.30
N LEU A 370 7.69 5.18 -17.46
CA LEU A 370 9.07 4.95 -16.99
C LEU A 370 10.10 5.71 -17.82
N PHE A 371 9.92 5.75 -19.14
CA PHE A 371 10.87 6.31 -20.10
C PHE A 371 10.34 7.56 -20.79
N GLY A 372 9.03 7.74 -20.82
CA GLY A 372 8.37 8.87 -21.42
C GLY A 372 8.39 10.13 -20.56
N LYS A 373 7.52 11.07 -20.89
CA LYS A 373 7.35 12.32 -20.16
C LYS A 373 6.86 12.03 -18.74
N ASN A 374 7.47 12.68 -17.78
CA ASN A 374 7.18 12.50 -16.35
C ASN A 374 7.15 13.88 -15.67
N PRO A 375 6.04 14.64 -15.80
CA PRO A 375 5.94 15.98 -15.27
C PRO A 375 5.99 15.99 -13.73
N PRO A 376 6.75 16.90 -13.10
CA PRO A 376 6.81 17.01 -11.65
C PRO A 376 5.44 17.19 -11.00
N GLY A 377 5.18 16.44 -9.91
CA GLY A 377 3.91 16.49 -9.17
C GLY A 377 2.73 15.79 -9.85
N SER A 378 2.93 15.21 -11.05
CA SER A 378 1.91 14.40 -11.71
C SER A 378 1.85 13.01 -11.09
N ILE A 379 0.63 12.50 -10.88
CA ILE A 379 0.38 11.09 -10.57
C ILE A 379 0.44 10.19 -11.81
N GLY A 380 0.67 10.77 -12.98
CA GLY A 380 0.82 10.08 -14.26
C GLY A 380 -0.46 10.02 -15.09
N LEU A 381 -0.47 9.04 -15.94
CA LEU A 381 -1.53 8.72 -16.89
C LEU A 381 -2.37 7.56 -16.36
N PRO A 382 -3.68 7.50 -16.70
CA PRO A 382 -4.48 6.30 -16.46
C PRO A 382 -3.82 5.06 -17.06
N LEU A 383 -3.82 3.95 -16.33
CA LEU A 383 -3.34 2.65 -16.84
C LEU A 383 -4.23 2.14 -17.99
N SER A 384 -3.76 1.12 -18.70
CA SER A 384 -4.54 0.46 -19.77
C SER A 384 -5.96 0.12 -19.25
N ASP A 385 -6.97 0.39 -20.07
CA ASP A 385 -8.40 0.19 -19.76
C ASP A 385 -8.96 0.95 -18.55
N VAL A 386 -8.24 1.92 -18.06
CA VAL A 386 -8.75 2.86 -17.04
C VAL A 386 -9.27 4.12 -17.73
N ASP A 387 -10.54 4.42 -17.53
CA ASP A 387 -11.13 5.71 -17.83
C ASP A 387 -11.04 6.61 -16.61
N ALA A 388 -10.66 7.86 -16.82
CA ALA A 388 -10.55 8.87 -15.78
C ALA A 388 -11.17 10.19 -16.24
N ARG A 389 -11.86 10.88 -15.34
CA ARG A 389 -12.50 12.18 -15.60
C ARG A 389 -12.34 13.08 -14.39
N ILE A 390 -12.33 14.37 -14.65
CA ILE A 390 -12.48 15.40 -13.61
C ILE A 390 -13.92 15.90 -13.72
N ILE A 391 -14.66 15.84 -12.61
CA ILE A 391 -16.05 16.29 -12.57
C ILE A 391 -16.21 17.48 -11.64
N SER A 392 -17.17 18.35 -11.97
CA SER A 392 -17.51 19.53 -11.19
C SER A 392 -17.87 19.18 -9.74
N LEU A 393 -17.44 20.02 -8.80
CA LEU A 393 -17.80 19.90 -7.39
C LEU A 393 -19.20 20.46 -7.09
N ASP A 394 -19.78 21.25 -8.02
CA ASP A 394 -21.06 21.93 -7.81
C ASP A 394 -22.24 20.99 -8.06
N ASP A 395 -22.19 20.22 -9.14
CA ASP A 395 -23.26 19.31 -9.54
C ASP A 395 -22.90 17.83 -9.51
N GLU A 396 -21.60 17.52 -9.35
CA GLU A 396 -21.04 16.15 -9.32
C GLU A 396 -21.35 15.33 -10.59
N VAL A 397 -21.62 15.98 -11.71
CA VAL A 397 -21.98 15.34 -12.99
C VAL A 397 -21.22 15.92 -14.17
N THR A 398 -21.08 17.25 -14.25
CA THR A 398 -20.42 17.93 -15.37
C THR A 398 -18.96 17.54 -15.47
N VAL A 399 -18.55 17.01 -16.63
CA VAL A 399 -17.14 16.70 -16.92
C VAL A 399 -16.41 17.99 -17.27
N LEU A 400 -15.34 18.26 -16.56
CA LEU A 400 -14.50 19.44 -16.70
C LEU A 400 -13.40 19.25 -17.76
N GLY A 401 -12.96 20.34 -18.37
CA GLY A 401 -11.88 20.35 -19.34
C GLY A 401 -10.47 20.36 -18.72
N PRO A 402 -9.42 20.32 -19.57
CA PRO A 402 -8.05 20.43 -19.10
C PRO A 402 -7.80 21.72 -18.30
N GLY A 403 -7.03 21.59 -17.21
CA GLY A 403 -6.68 22.69 -16.29
C GLY A 403 -7.71 22.97 -15.21
N GLU A 404 -8.97 22.58 -15.40
CA GLU A 404 -10.03 22.79 -14.40
C GLU A 404 -9.91 21.83 -13.22
N ILE A 405 -10.29 22.29 -12.03
CA ILE A 405 -10.18 21.53 -10.78
C ILE A 405 -11.54 20.96 -10.40
N GLY A 406 -11.60 19.65 -10.14
CA GLY A 406 -12.80 18.94 -9.73
C GLY A 406 -12.47 17.62 -9.04
N GLU A 407 -13.47 16.77 -8.84
CA GLU A 407 -13.28 15.45 -8.28
C GLU A 407 -12.81 14.48 -9.36
N LEU A 408 -11.74 13.73 -9.06
CA LEU A 408 -11.30 12.61 -9.90
C LEU A 408 -12.29 11.45 -9.77
N VAL A 409 -12.83 11.00 -10.90
CA VAL A 409 -13.60 9.77 -10.98
C VAL A 409 -12.94 8.80 -11.95
N VAL A 410 -12.94 7.52 -11.60
CA VAL A 410 -12.28 6.48 -12.39
C VAL A 410 -13.20 5.30 -12.65
N LYS A 411 -13.02 4.66 -13.81
CA LYS A 411 -13.71 3.44 -14.18
C LYS A 411 -12.70 2.48 -14.81
N GLY A 412 -12.74 1.21 -14.43
CA GLY A 412 -11.80 0.22 -14.95
C GLY A 412 -12.06 -1.17 -14.38
N PRO A 413 -11.46 -2.21 -14.98
CA PRO A 413 -11.69 -3.60 -14.59
C PRO A 413 -11.19 -3.94 -13.18
N GLN A 414 -10.27 -3.14 -12.64
CA GLN A 414 -9.72 -3.29 -11.29
C GLN A 414 -10.60 -2.70 -10.19
N VAL A 415 -11.63 -1.88 -10.51
CA VAL A 415 -12.46 -1.22 -9.49
C VAL A 415 -13.19 -2.24 -8.64
N MET A 416 -13.21 -2.03 -7.32
CA MET A 416 -13.86 -2.88 -6.32
C MET A 416 -15.33 -3.18 -6.65
N VAL A 417 -15.87 -4.21 -6.03
CA VAL A 417 -17.31 -4.52 -6.10
C VAL A 417 -18.12 -3.62 -5.15
N GLY A 418 -17.53 -3.23 -4.03
CA GLY A 418 -18.15 -2.38 -3.02
C GLY A 418 -17.52 -2.53 -1.65
N TYR A 419 -18.15 -1.94 -0.63
CA TYR A 419 -17.75 -2.07 0.77
C TYR A 419 -18.59 -3.14 1.48
N HIS A 420 -17.92 -3.97 2.27
CA HIS A 420 -18.58 -5.01 3.07
C HIS A 420 -19.53 -4.38 4.09
N ASN A 421 -20.77 -4.91 4.16
CA ASN A 421 -21.82 -4.45 5.06
C ASN A 421 -22.18 -2.95 4.98
N MET A 422 -21.78 -2.24 3.92
CA MET A 422 -21.99 -0.80 3.77
C MET A 422 -22.64 -0.44 2.42
N PRO A 423 -23.90 -0.83 2.15
CA PRO A 423 -24.55 -0.62 0.86
C PRO A 423 -24.73 0.87 0.52
N THR A 424 -25.06 1.70 1.49
CA THR A 424 -25.22 3.15 1.28
C THR A 424 -23.89 3.81 0.90
N GLU A 425 -22.80 3.45 1.59
CA GLU A 425 -21.48 4.00 1.27
C GLU A 425 -20.99 3.49 -0.09
N THR A 426 -21.30 2.24 -0.44
CA THR A 426 -21.04 1.69 -1.77
C THR A 426 -21.76 2.49 -2.85
N ALA A 427 -23.06 2.73 -2.69
CA ALA A 427 -23.86 3.52 -3.65
C ALA A 427 -23.38 4.97 -3.77
N ASN A 428 -22.90 5.57 -2.68
CA ASN A 428 -22.32 6.92 -2.71
C ASN A 428 -20.99 6.98 -3.45
N THR A 429 -20.22 5.89 -3.41
CA THR A 429 -18.87 5.82 -3.96
C THR A 429 -18.83 5.25 -5.38
N LEU A 430 -19.73 4.30 -5.71
CA LEU A 430 -19.83 3.68 -7.03
C LEU A 430 -21.16 4.11 -7.67
N ARG A 431 -21.09 4.97 -8.71
CA ARG A 431 -22.25 5.52 -9.41
C ARG A 431 -22.10 5.23 -10.90
N ASP A 432 -23.01 4.49 -11.50
CA ASP A 432 -23.02 4.14 -12.93
C ASP A 432 -21.70 3.51 -13.43
N GLY A 433 -21.05 2.74 -12.56
CA GLY A 433 -19.78 2.07 -12.83
C GLY A 433 -18.55 2.98 -12.67
N TRP A 434 -18.71 4.23 -12.23
CA TRP A 434 -17.63 5.16 -11.88
C TRP A 434 -17.37 5.16 -10.38
N LEU A 435 -16.11 5.05 -10.01
CA LEU A 435 -15.63 5.23 -8.65
C LEU A 435 -15.35 6.72 -8.41
N TYR A 436 -16.09 7.32 -7.47
CA TYR A 436 -15.88 8.67 -6.96
C TYR A 436 -14.79 8.60 -5.89
N THR A 437 -13.59 9.05 -6.24
CA THR A 437 -12.39 8.80 -5.42
C THR A 437 -12.33 9.63 -4.15
N GLY A 438 -13.04 10.74 -4.12
CA GLY A 438 -12.92 11.77 -3.08
C GLY A 438 -11.60 12.54 -3.15
N ASP A 439 -10.79 12.32 -4.18
CA ASP A 439 -9.59 13.11 -4.47
C ASP A 439 -9.94 14.24 -5.44
N ILE A 440 -9.50 15.44 -5.10
CA ILE A 440 -9.60 16.61 -5.97
C ILE A 440 -8.37 16.66 -6.86
N ALA A 441 -8.60 16.80 -8.15
CA ALA A 441 -7.55 16.72 -9.14
C ALA A 441 -7.82 17.66 -10.33
N ARG A 442 -6.84 17.79 -11.19
CA ARG A 442 -6.95 18.34 -12.52
C ARG A 442 -6.22 17.46 -13.53
N MET A 443 -6.60 17.56 -14.78
CA MET A 443 -5.88 16.96 -15.92
C MET A 443 -5.29 18.08 -16.77
N ASP A 444 -4.09 17.90 -17.32
CA ASP A 444 -3.53 18.84 -18.29
C ASP A 444 -3.92 18.47 -19.73
N GLU A 445 -3.53 19.31 -20.69
CA GLU A 445 -3.82 19.14 -22.13
C GLU A 445 -3.17 17.87 -22.74
N GLU A 446 -2.14 17.34 -22.09
CA GLU A 446 -1.45 16.13 -22.50
C GLU A 446 -2.04 14.86 -21.86
N GLY A 447 -2.98 15.03 -20.92
CA GLY A 447 -3.66 13.93 -20.23
C GLY A 447 -2.95 13.44 -18.96
N PHE A 448 -1.99 14.19 -18.41
CA PHE A 448 -1.42 13.93 -17.09
C PHE A 448 -2.33 14.47 -15.99
N PHE A 449 -2.49 13.65 -14.94
CA PHE A 449 -3.32 14.00 -13.80
C PHE A 449 -2.48 14.47 -12.61
N TYR A 450 -3.05 15.41 -11.84
CA TYR A 450 -2.41 16.03 -10.68
C TYR A 450 -3.40 16.05 -9.52
N ILE A 451 -3.05 15.45 -8.39
CA ILE A 451 -3.86 15.55 -7.17
C ILE A 451 -3.64 16.92 -6.54
N VAL A 452 -4.74 17.63 -6.34
CA VAL A 452 -4.75 18.91 -5.63
C VAL A 452 -4.89 18.66 -4.13
N ASP A 453 -5.92 17.90 -3.69
CA ASP A 453 -6.12 17.50 -2.29
C ASP A 453 -7.24 16.46 -2.16
N ARG A 454 -7.71 16.23 -0.93
CA ARG A 454 -8.88 15.42 -0.58
C ARG A 454 -10.12 16.27 -0.38
N LYS A 455 -11.26 15.90 -1.00
CA LYS A 455 -12.55 16.59 -0.88
C LYS A 455 -12.96 16.84 0.58
N LYS A 456 -12.68 15.88 1.48
CA LYS A 456 -13.01 15.95 2.91
C LYS A 456 -12.03 16.76 3.75
N GLU A 457 -10.87 17.13 3.22
CA GLU A 457 -9.83 17.87 3.92
C GLU A 457 -9.83 19.37 3.56
N LEU A 458 -10.75 19.80 2.67
CA LEU A 458 -10.94 21.20 2.31
C LEU A 458 -11.21 22.05 3.54
N ILE A 459 -10.39 23.08 3.74
CA ILE A 459 -10.56 24.08 4.79
C ILE A 459 -11.38 25.24 4.23
N LYS A 460 -12.38 25.72 4.98
CA LYS A 460 -13.28 26.78 4.56
C LYS A 460 -13.22 28.02 5.46
N PRO A 461 -12.08 28.74 5.52
CA PRO A 461 -11.96 29.91 6.38
C PRO A 461 -12.83 31.06 5.85
N GLY A 462 -13.92 31.38 6.55
CA GLY A 462 -14.83 32.47 6.15
C GLY A 462 -15.47 32.28 4.76
N GLY A 463 -15.67 31.02 4.33
CA GLY A 463 -16.28 30.67 3.05
C GLY A 463 -15.30 30.51 1.87
N TYR A 464 -14.03 30.88 2.02
CA TYR A 464 -13.00 30.61 1.03
C TYR A 464 -12.59 29.15 1.06
N GLN A 465 -12.11 28.64 -0.09
CA GLN A 465 -11.61 27.28 -0.19
C GLN A 465 -10.08 27.27 -0.09
N VAL A 466 -9.53 26.49 0.84
CA VAL A 466 -8.10 26.30 1.02
C VAL A 466 -7.79 24.80 1.03
N TRP A 467 -6.97 24.38 0.10
CA TRP A 467 -6.48 23.01 0.03
C TRP A 467 -5.24 22.85 0.90
N PRO A 468 -5.25 21.99 1.94
CA PRO A 468 -4.09 21.75 2.81
C PRO A 468 -2.81 21.49 2.05
N ARG A 469 -2.86 20.66 1.01
CA ARG A 469 -1.69 20.27 0.23
C ARG A 469 -1.03 21.46 -0.48
N GLU A 470 -1.80 22.38 -1.01
CA GLU A 470 -1.26 23.61 -1.64
C GLU A 470 -0.41 24.41 -0.65
N VAL A 471 -0.85 24.49 0.59
CA VAL A 471 -0.12 25.18 1.66
C VAL A 471 1.11 24.36 2.09
N GLU A 472 0.98 23.04 2.23
CA GLU A 472 2.09 22.13 2.56
C GLU A 472 3.20 22.21 1.51
N GLU A 473 2.85 22.20 0.21
CA GLU A 473 3.80 22.31 -0.89
C GLU A 473 4.62 23.60 -0.83
N VAL A 474 4.00 24.71 -0.46
CA VAL A 474 4.73 25.98 -0.24
C VAL A 474 5.63 25.89 0.99
N LEU A 475 5.12 25.37 2.12
CA LEU A 475 5.86 25.28 3.37
C LEU A 475 7.13 24.41 3.26
N VAL A 476 7.08 23.29 2.53
CA VAL A 476 8.25 22.42 2.35
C VAL A 476 9.34 23.03 1.45
N THR A 477 9.03 24.08 0.69
CA THR A 477 10.06 24.84 -0.05
C THR A 477 10.84 25.79 0.84
N HIS A 478 10.43 26.01 2.11
CA HIS A 478 11.19 26.80 3.05
C HIS A 478 12.50 26.10 3.42
N PRO A 479 13.66 26.80 3.40
CA PRO A 479 15.00 26.20 3.59
C PRO A 479 15.14 25.36 4.85
N LYS A 480 14.44 25.75 5.93
CA LYS A 480 14.53 25.14 7.26
C LYS A 480 13.47 24.04 7.50
N VAL A 481 12.43 23.92 6.66
CA VAL A 481 11.34 22.95 6.86
C VAL A 481 11.70 21.61 6.25
N LEU A 482 11.52 20.54 7.03
CA LEU A 482 11.69 19.16 6.61
C LEU A 482 10.35 18.55 6.20
N GLU A 483 9.30 18.78 7.01
CA GLU A 483 7.95 18.23 6.80
C GLU A 483 6.90 19.26 7.24
N ALA A 484 5.76 19.24 6.56
CA ALA A 484 4.62 20.07 6.87
C ALA A 484 3.33 19.25 6.84
N GLY A 485 2.47 19.47 7.83
CA GLY A 485 1.09 18.97 7.83
C GLY A 485 0.16 20.15 8.07
N VAL A 486 -0.87 20.31 7.23
CA VAL A 486 -1.81 21.41 7.29
C VAL A 486 -3.23 20.89 7.43
N ALA A 487 -4.03 21.50 8.30
CA ALA A 487 -5.46 21.19 8.44
C ALA A 487 -6.25 22.39 8.95
N GLY A 488 -7.57 22.33 8.77
CA GLY A 488 -8.51 23.26 9.38
C GLY A 488 -8.65 23.02 10.88
N VAL A 489 -8.61 24.10 11.66
CA VAL A 489 -8.94 24.08 13.09
C VAL A 489 -10.08 25.05 13.37
N PRO A 490 -10.93 24.82 14.39
CA PRO A 490 -12.03 25.71 14.69
C PRO A 490 -11.57 27.14 14.93
N ASP A 491 -12.29 28.11 14.38
CA ASP A 491 -12.09 29.55 14.57
C ASP A 491 -13.43 30.20 14.89
N PRO A 492 -13.54 30.98 16.00
CA PRO A 492 -14.81 31.57 16.43
C PRO A 492 -15.42 32.56 15.41
N TYR A 493 -14.58 33.20 14.60
CA TYR A 493 -15.03 34.23 13.64
C TYR A 493 -15.21 33.67 12.23
N ARG A 494 -14.31 32.79 11.80
CA ARG A 494 -14.27 32.27 10.42
C ARG A 494 -14.91 30.89 10.28
N GLY A 495 -15.38 30.29 11.39
CA GLY A 495 -15.82 28.90 11.44
C GLY A 495 -14.63 27.95 11.57
N GLU A 496 -13.68 28.03 10.63
CA GLU A 496 -12.40 27.34 10.70
C GLU A 496 -11.27 28.20 10.11
N THR A 497 -10.05 27.88 10.46
CA THR A 497 -8.85 28.56 9.97
C THR A 497 -7.72 27.58 9.68
N VAL A 498 -6.73 28.02 8.92
CA VAL A 498 -5.58 27.21 8.49
C VAL A 498 -4.57 27.12 9.63
N LYS A 499 -4.21 25.88 10.05
CA LYS A 499 -3.10 25.61 10.96
C LYS A 499 -2.06 24.72 10.30
N ALA A 500 -0.79 25.06 10.46
CA ALA A 500 0.36 24.27 10.03
C ALA A 500 1.09 23.65 11.21
N TRP A 501 1.47 22.38 11.08
CA TRP A 501 2.40 21.67 11.97
C TRP A 501 3.66 21.36 11.20
N LEU A 502 4.82 21.79 11.70
CA LEU A 502 6.08 21.75 10.99
C LEU A 502 7.13 20.94 11.75
N VAL A 503 7.89 20.14 11.00
CA VAL A 503 9.15 19.56 11.46
C VAL A 503 10.27 20.30 10.77
N LEU A 504 11.21 20.84 11.54
CA LEU A 504 12.39 21.54 11.01
C LEU A 504 13.52 20.54 10.70
N LYS A 505 14.41 20.93 9.79
CA LYS A 505 15.65 20.20 9.53
C LYS A 505 16.54 20.21 10.78
N SER A 506 17.38 19.19 10.92
CA SER A 506 18.27 19.08 12.09
C SER A 506 19.16 20.31 12.27
N GLY A 507 19.10 20.89 13.46
CA GLY A 507 19.88 22.09 13.82
C GLY A 507 19.26 23.42 13.40
N GLU A 508 18.13 23.41 12.70
CA GLU A 508 17.43 24.63 12.29
C GLU A 508 16.42 25.11 13.35
N THR A 509 16.20 26.42 13.39
CA THR A 509 15.15 27.09 14.19
C THR A 509 14.42 28.08 13.32
N ALA A 510 13.11 28.23 13.54
CA ALA A 510 12.27 29.20 12.87
C ALA A 510 11.20 29.75 13.83
N THR A 511 10.68 30.93 13.55
CA THR A 511 9.53 31.49 14.28
C THR A 511 8.24 31.35 13.45
N GLU A 512 7.10 31.48 14.11
CA GLU A 512 5.81 31.47 13.45
C GLU A 512 5.69 32.63 12.43
N GLU A 513 6.23 33.80 12.79
CA GLU A 513 6.26 35.00 11.93
C GLU A 513 7.09 34.76 10.68
N GLU A 514 8.28 34.18 10.81
CA GLU A 514 9.16 33.83 9.68
C GLU A 514 8.44 32.95 8.67
N ILE A 515 7.73 31.94 9.14
CA ILE A 515 6.95 31.01 8.29
C ILE A 515 5.79 31.72 7.61
N LYS A 516 5.05 32.57 8.34
CA LYS A 516 3.93 33.33 7.78
C LYS A 516 4.39 34.35 6.73
N GLU A 517 5.48 35.05 6.97
CA GLU A 517 6.10 35.97 6.00
C GLU A 517 6.54 35.22 4.74
N PHE A 518 7.17 34.07 4.89
CA PHE A 518 7.55 33.24 3.74
C PHE A 518 6.35 32.80 2.89
N CYS A 519 5.22 32.51 3.53
CA CYS A 519 3.97 32.15 2.85
C CYS A 519 3.32 33.37 2.18
N ALA A 520 3.46 34.58 2.73
CA ALA A 520 2.78 35.79 2.24
C ALA A 520 3.17 36.15 0.81
N ASP A 521 4.39 35.88 0.41
CA ASP A 521 4.90 36.12 -0.95
C ASP A 521 4.41 35.09 -1.98
N LYS A 522 3.83 33.96 -1.52
CA LYS A 522 3.53 32.79 -2.36
C LYS A 522 2.08 32.34 -2.34
N LEU A 523 1.33 32.75 -1.31
CA LEU A 523 -0.06 32.33 -1.09
C LEU A 523 -0.99 33.53 -0.96
N ALA A 524 -2.23 33.35 -1.39
CA ALA A 524 -3.28 34.32 -1.10
C ALA A 524 -3.49 34.47 0.41
N LYS A 525 -3.81 35.65 0.90
CA LYS A 525 -3.91 36.01 2.32
C LYS A 525 -4.75 35.04 3.15
N PHE A 526 -5.84 34.51 2.59
CA PHE A 526 -6.73 33.58 3.28
C PHE A 526 -6.17 32.14 3.37
N LYS A 527 -5.11 31.83 2.61
CA LYS A 527 -4.41 30.53 2.60
C LYS A 527 -3.23 30.49 3.58
N ILE A 528 -2.75 31.64 4.03
CA ILE A 528 -1.61 31.71 4.95
C ILE A 528 -2.02 31.09 6.30
N PRO A 529 -1.22 30.18 6.87
CA PRO A 529 -1.51 29.60 8.19
C PRO A 529 -1.66 30.70 9.25
N THR A 530 -2.79 30.71 9.95
CA THR A 530 -3.00 31.61 11.10
C THR A 530 -2.26 31.13 12.34
N HIS A 531 -2.03 29.82 12.43
CA HIS A 531 -1.30 29.18 13.51
C HIS A 531 -0.20 28.28 12.95
N VAL A 532 0.98 28.33 13.55
CA VAL A 532 2.11 27.44 13.24
C VAL A 532 2.58 26.77 14.52
N GLU A 533 2.74 25.46 14.48
CA GLU A 533 3.23 24.66 15.60
C GLU A 533 4.44 23.83 15.15
N PHE A 534 5.56 23.93 15.87
CA PHE A 534 6.76 23.15 15.60
C PHE A 534 6.74 21.84 16.39
N ARG A 535 7.13 20.74 15.72
CA ARG A 535 7.16 19.39 16.30
C ARG A 535 8.44 18.67 15.94
N ASN A 536 8.78 17.64 16.72
CA ASN A 536 9.90 16.75 16.41
C ASN A 536 9.53 15.74 15.30
N GLU A 537 8.25 15.34 15.23
CA GLU A 537 7.72 14.43 14.23
C GLU A 537 6.22 14.69 14.00
N LEU A 538 5.72 14.29 12.82
CA LEU A 538 4.30 14.28 12.50
C LEU A 538 3.73 12.87 12.57
N PRO A 539 2.47 12.67 13.03
CA PRO A 539 1.83 11.37 13.02
C PRO A 539 1.62 10.89 11.57
N LYS A 540 2.00 9.64 11.30
CA LYS A 540 1.96 9.05 9.95
C LYS A 540 1.33 7.66 9.97
N THR A 541 0.78 7.27 8.82
CA THR A 541 0.42 5.88 8.55
C THR A 541 1.66 5.01 8.39
N THR A 542 1.48 3.69 8.37
CA THR A 542 2.55 2.71 8.09
C THR A 542 3.21 2.90 6.71
N VAL A 543 2.52 3.53 5.78
CA VAL A 543 3.02 3.88 4.44
C VAL A 543 3.47 5.34 4.33
N GLY A 544 3.72 6.02 5.47
CA GLY A 544 4.34 7.34 5.52
C GLY A 544 3.43 8.53 5.26
N LYS A 545 2.11 8.34 5.10
CA LYS A 545 1.15 9.43 4.89
C LYS A 545 0.85 10.15 6.21
N ILE A 546 0.90 11.49 6.21
CA ILE A 546 0.57 12.32 7.39
C ILE A 546 -0.90 12.14 7.76
N LEU A 547 -1.16 11.90 9.05
CA LEU A 547 -2.48 11.74 9.64
C LEU A 547 -3.03 13.10 10.11
N ARG A 548 -3.54 13.93 9.21
CA ARG A 548 -4.07 15.27 9.52
C ARG A 548 -5.16 15.23 10.60
N ARG A 549 -6.05 14.22 10.56
CA ARG A 549 -7.09 14.07 11.61
C ARG A 549 -6.51 13.91 13.01
N GLU A 550 -5.37 13.25 13.13
CA GLU A 550 -4.69 13.06 14.41
C GLU A 550 -4.09 14.37 14.91
N LEU A 551 -3.55 15.18 13.99
CA LEU A 551 -3.10 16.55 14.31
C LEU A 551 -4.25 17.42 14.81
N VAL A 552 -5.40 17.36 14.15
CA VAL A 552 -6.62 18.10 14.58
C VAL A 552 -7.16 17.60 15.92
N ARG A 553 -7.17 16.26 16.14
CA ARG A 553 -7.58 15.66 17.42
C ARG A 553 -6.71 16.18 18.57
N GLN A 554 -5.39 16.09 18.39
CA GLN A 554 -4.42 16.56 19.39
C GLN A 554 -4.56 18.06 19.66
N HIS A 555 -4.83 18.86 18.62
CA HIS A 555 -5.10 20.29 18.80
C HIS A 555 -6.33 20.53 19.65
N LYS A 556 -7.47 19.86 19.38
CA LYS A 556 -8.70 19.99 20.16
C LYS A 556 -8.51 19.57 21.62
N GLU A 557 -7.76 18.51 21.86
CA GLU A 557 -7.44 18.05 23.22
C GLU A 557 -6.58 19.07 23.98
N ALA A 558 -5.59 19.67 23.31
CA ALA A 558 -4.75 20.71 23.89
C ALA A 558 -5.55 22.00 24.21
N GLU A 559 -6.45 22.39 23.31
CA GLU A 559 -7.34 23.56 23.57
C GLU A 559 -8.30 23.28 24.72
N ALA A 560 -8.87 22.07 24.84
CA ALA A 560 -9.76 21.71 25.94
C ALA A 560 -9.07 21.65 27.33
N GLN A 561 -7.74 21.56 27.35
CA GLN A 561 -6.93 21.55 28.58
C GLN A 561 -6.44 22.94 29.00
N LYS A 562 -6.63 23.97 28.16
CA LYS A 562 -6.32 25.37 28.58
C LYS A 562 -7.33 25.82 29.61
N PRO A 563 -6.87 26.39 30.76
CA PRO A 563 -7.77 26.99 31.71
C PRO A 563 -8.54 28.15 31.04
N ALA A 564 -9.83 28.24 31.36
CA ALA A 564 -10.76 29.27 30.88
C ALA A 564 -10.33 30.70 31.30
#